data_9def67a95a0fdd9052116469563311b7
#
_entry.id   9def67a95a0fdd9052116469563311b7
#
_cell.length_a   1.000
_cell.length_b   1.000
_cell.length_c   1.000
_cell.angle_alpha   90.00
_cell.angle_beta   90.00
_cell.angle_gamma   90.00
#
_symmetry.space_group_name_H-M   'P 1'
#
loop_
_entity.id
_entity.type
_entity.pdbx_description
1 polymer ?
#
loop_
_entity_poly.entity_id
_entity_poly.type
_entity_poly.pdbx_seq_one_letter_code
_entity_poly.pdbx_strand_id
1 'polypeptide(L)'
;MGTRSLTFVYDGEKPIVNMYSQFDGYPEGHGQELAEFLMSGEMVNGYSSKESRQFNGMGCLAAQMIANFKDGVGGFYIHAVTDTDCWQDYEYHVYENKVVIKNPSEVIF
;
A
#
# COMPACT_ATOMS: atom_id res chain seq x y z
N MET A 1 -5.13 18.72 -10.22
CA MET A 1 -4.82 18.43 -8.81
C MET A 1 -5.04 16.97 -8.54
N GLY A 2 -4.03 16.31 -8.04
CA GLY A 2 -4.13 14.89 -7.74
C GLY A 2 -4.74 14.64 -6.38
N THR A 3 -5.41 13.51 -6.24
CA THR A 3 -5.84 12.99 -4.95
C THR A 3 -4.68 12.20 -4.37
N ARG A 4 -4.24 12.56 -3.19
CA ARG A 4 -3.05 11.99 -2.55
C ARG A 4 -3.44 10.89 -1.56
N SER A 5 -2.59 9.89 -1.45
CA SER A 5 -2.79 8.83 -0.47
C SER A 5 -1.48 8.37 0.13
N LEU A 6 -1.59 7.81 1.33
CA LEU A 6 -0.49 7.09 1.97
C LEU A 6 -0.89 5.63 2.09
N THR A 7 0.02 4.74 1.73
CA THR A 7 -0.17 3.30 1.89
C THR A 7 0.87 2.79 2.88
N PHE A 8 0.38 2.38 4.04
CA PHE A 8 1.22 1.80 5.08
C PHE A 8 1.14 0.29 5.01
N VAL A 9 2.28 -0.37 5.02
CA VAL A 9 2.34 -1.83 5.11
C VAL A 9 2.85 -2.18 6.50
N TYR A 10 2.18 -3.14 7.15
CA TYR A 10 2.48 -3.53 8.53
C TYR A 10 3.01 -4.95 8.60
N ASP A 11 3.99 -5.14 9.47
CA ASP A 11 4.44 -6.46 9.88
C ASP A 11 3.98 -6.63 11.32
N GLY A 12 2.88 -7.38 11.49
CA GLY A 12 2.16 -7.39 12.76
C GLY A 12 1.51 -6.04 12.99
N GLU A 13 1.86 -5.37 14.07
CA GLU A 13 1.36 -4.03 14.38
C GLU A 13 2.35 -2.93 14.02
N LYS A 14 3.51 -3.30 13.48
CA LYS A 14 4.59 -2.35 13.20
C LYS A 14 4.55 -1.93 11.72
N PRO A 15 4.40 -0.63 11.42
CA PRO A 15 4.49 -0.16 10.05
C PRO A 15 5.94 -0.27 9.57
N ILE A 16 6.12 -0.84 8.38
CA ILE A 16 7.45 -1.04 7.79
C ILE A 16 7.66 -0.22 6.53
N VAL A 17 6.58 0.21 5.87
CA VAL A 17 6.64 1.01 4.65
C VAL A 17 5.53 2.04 4.67
N ASN A 18 5.85 3.24 4.18
CA ASN A 18 4.89 4.30 3.92
C ASN A 18 5.10 4.76 2.48
N MET A 19 4.19 4.36 1.59
CA MET A 19 4.25 4.72 0.18
C MET A 19 3.27 5.84 -0.10
N TYR A 20 3.80 6.98 -0.55
CA TYR A 20 3.01 8.15 -0.91
C TYR A 20 2.62 8.07 -2.38
N SER A 21 1.32 8.20 -2.67
CA SER A 21 0.81 8.32 -4.03
C SER A 21 0.38 9.76 -4.27
N GLN A 22 0.95 10.38 -5.30
CA GLN A 22 0.68 11.77 -5.64
C GLN A 22 -0.63 11.94 -6.39
N PHE A 23 -1.04 10.93 -7.16
CA PHE A 23 -2.21 10.98 -8.02
C PHE A 23 -3.13 9.78 -7.81
N ASP A 24 -4.42 10.01 -8.04
CA ASP A 24 -5.45 8.94 -8.09
C ASP A 24 -5.51 8.10 -6.83
N GLY A 25 -5.27 8.72 -5.67
CA GLY A 25 -5.24 8.02 -4.39
C GLY A 25 -6.60 7.60 -3.84
N TYR A 26 -7.69 7.96 -4.51
CA TYR A 26 -9.05 7.60 -4.08
C TYR A 26 -9.31 6.10 -4.27
N PRO A 27 -10.33 5.54 -3.55
CA PRO A 27 -10.56 4.09 -3.57
C PRO A 27 -10.81 3.49 -4.95
N GLU A 28 -11.48 4.20 -5.85
CA GLU A 28 -11.74 3.73 -7.21
C GLU A 28 -10.51 3.76 -8.12
N GLY A 29 -9.44 4.46 -7.69
CA GLY A 29 -8.17 4.52 -8.38
C GLY A 29 -7.15 3.60 -7.71
N HIS A 30 -6.26 4.19 -6.93
CA HIS A 30 -5.20 3.44 -6.26
C HIS A 30 -5.74 2.33 -5.34
N GLY A 31 -6.85 2.59 -4.65
CA GLY A 31 -7.44 1.58 -3.78
C GLY A 31 -7.79 0.31 -4.53
N GLN A 32 -8.41 0.44 -5.70
CA GLN A 32 -8.75 -0.72 -6.52
C GLN A 32 -7.50 -1.41 -7.07
N GLU A 33 -6.53 -0.65 -7.56
CA GLU A 33 -5.28 -1.21 -8.06
C GLU A 33 -4.51 -1.95 -6.96
N LEU A 34 -4.53 -1.40 -5.74
CA LEU A 34 -3.93 -2.05 -4.58
C LEU A 34 -4.62 -3.36 -4.26
N ALA A 35 -5.96 -3.38 -4.27
CA ALA A 35 -6.72 -4.60 -4.03
C ALA A 35 -6.42 -5.66 -5.09
N GLU A 36 -6.37 -5.26 -6.36
CA GLU A 36 -6.04 -6.18 -7.45
C GLU A 36 -4.62 -6.76 -7.28
N PHE A 37 -3.66 -5.93 -6.89
CA PHE A 37 -2.30 -6.39 -6.62
C PHE A 37 -2.29 -7.41 -5.47
N LEU A 38 -2.96 -7.10 -4.36
CA LEU A 38 -2.96 -7.98 -3.19
C LEU A 38 -3.66 -9.30 -3.48
N MET A 39 -4.72 -9.27 -4.28
CA MET A 39 -5.44 -10.47 -4.66
C MET A 39 -4.70 -11.32 -5.71
N SER A 40 -3.69 -10.74 -6.37
CA SER A 40 -2.91 -11.46 -7.37
C SER A 40 -1.87 -12.39 -6.76
N GLY A 41 -1.66 -12.34 -5.45
CA GLY A 41 -0.63 -13.12 -4.77
C GLY A 41 -1.16 -13.86 -3.57
N GLU A 42 -0.34 -14.74 -3.04
CA GLU A 42 -0.65 -15.60 -1.90
C GLU A 42 0.42 -15.42 -0.83
N MET A 43 0.00 -15.22 0.42
CA MET A 43 0.93 -15.14 1.54
C MET A 43 1.48 -16.54 1.85
N VAL A 44 2.80 -16.64 1.90
CA VAL A 44 3.48 -17.90 2.19
C VAL A 44 4.54 -17.69 3.27
N ASN A 45 4.98 -18.79 3.85
CA ASN A 45 6.11 -18.80 4.77
C ASN A 45 7.22 -19.63 4.12
N GLY A 46 8.17 -18.94 3.50
CA GLY A 46 9.09 -19.54 2.56
C GLY A 46 8.47 -19.52 1.17
N TYR A 47 9.20 -19.86 0.14
CA TYR A 47 8.61 -19.90 -1.19
C TYR A 47 8.61 -21.29 -1.76
N SER A 48 7.67 -21.54 -2.66
CA SER A 48 7.52 -22.81 -3.36
C SER A 48 7.77 -22.62 -4.84
N SER A 49 7.79 -23.73 -5.60
CA SER A 49 8.01 -23.72 -7.05
C SER A 49 6.76 -23.34 -7.85
N LYS A 50 5.70 -22.88 -7.20
CA LYS A 50 4.49 -22.43 -7.90
C LYS A 50 4.81 -21.20 -8.74
N GLU A 51 4.19 -21.11 -9.90
CA GLU A 51 4.37 -19.99 -10.82
C GLU A 51 3.56 -18.75 -10.40
N SER A 52 2.56 -18.91 -9.53
CA SER A 52 1.76 -17.79 -9.07
C SER A 52 2.59 -16.85 -8.19
N ARG A 53 2.18 -15.59 -8.16
CA ARG A 53 2.80 -14.61 -7.28
C ARG A 53 2.67 -15.05 -5.83
N GLN A 54 3.75 -14.94 -5.09
CA GLN A 54 3.79 -15.28 -3.67
C GLN A 54 4.42 -14.15 -2.88
N PHE A 55 3.86 -13.88 -1.71
CA PHE A 55 4.41 -12.92 -0.75
C PHE A 55 5.03 -13.71 0.41
N ASN A 56 6.33 -13.70 0.49
CA ASN A 56 7.05 -14.39 1.56
C ASN A 56 7.20 -13.43 2.75
N GLY A 57 6.10 -13.25 3.50
CA GLY A 57 6.03 -12.31 4.60
C GLY A 57 5.69 -10.89 4.14
N MET A 58 5.50 -9.99 5.10
CA MET A 58 5.06 -8.62 4.81
C MET A 58 6.17 -7.77 4.19
N GLY A 59 7.43 -8.02 4.53
CA GLY A 59 8.54 -7.33 3.89
C GLY A 59 8.62 -7.64 2.40
N CYS A 60 8.38 -8.89 2.03
CA CYS A 60 8.32 -9.30 0.63
C CYS A 60 7.14 -8.66 -0.09
N LEU A 61 5.96 -8.67 0.55
CA LEU A 61 4.78 -8.01 0.01
C LEU A 61 5.04 -6.53 -0.24
N ALA A 62 5.63 -5.84 0.72
CA ALA A 62 5.92 -4.41 0.61
C ALA A 62 6.88 -4.13 -0.56
N ALA A 63 7.93 -4.93 -0.71
CA ALA A 63 8.88 -4.76 -1.79
C ALA A 63 8.24 -4.99 -3.15
N GLN A 64 7.40 -6.02 -3.27
CA GLN A 64 6.68 -6.30 -4.52
C GLN A 64 5.66 -5.21 -4.83
N MET A 65 5.00 -4.66 -3.81
CA MET A 65 4.06 -3.56 -3.97
C MET A 65 4.76 -2.35 -4.59
N ILE A 66 5.89 -1.97 -4.03
CA ILE A 66 6.66 -0.84 -4.55
C ILE A 66 7.08 -1.10 -5.99
N ALA A 67 7.58 -2.29 -6.29
CA ALA A 67 7.99 -2.67 -7.64
C ALA A 67 6.83 -2.65 -8.62
N ASN A 68 5.64 -3.05 -8.17
CA ASN A 68 4.45 -3.09 -9.01
C ASN A 68 3.96 -1.69 -9.39
N PHE A 69 4.01 -0.75 -8.44
CA PHE A 69 3.44 0.58 -8.66
C PHE A 69 4.45 1.61 -9.15
N LYS A 70 5.70 1.46 -8.79
CA LYS A 70 6.71 2.46 -9.17
C LYS A 70 7.08 2.30 -10.64
N ASP A 71 6.84 3.37 -11.41
CA ASP A 71 7.16 3.40 -12.83
C ASP A 71 7.75 4.78 -13.16
N GLY A 72 9.05 4.82 -13.34
CA GLY A 72 9.74 6.05 -13.67
C GLY A 72 9.81 7.06 -12.53
N VAL A 73 10.11 8.29 -12.86
CA VAL A 73 10.21 9.38 -11.90
C VAL A 73 8.82 9.93 -11.57
N GLY A 74 8.56 10.20 -10.31
CA GLY A 74 7.29 10.79 -9.87
C GLY A 74 6.22 9.75 -9.55
N GLY A 75 5.05 10.21 -9.21
CA GLY A 75 3.87 9.40 -8.91
C GLY A 75 3.90 8.77 -7.53
N PHE A 76 4.85 7.90 -7.29
CA PHE A 76 4.99 7.19 -6.01
C PHE A 76 6.33 7.50 -5.36
N TYR A 77 6.29 7.74 -4.05
CA TYR A 77 7.48 8.07 -3.25
C TYR A 77 7.43 7.31 -1.93
N ILE A 78 8.59 7.06 -1.36
CA ILE A 78 8.68 6.45 -0.04
C ILE A 78 8.92 7.54 0.99
N HIS A 79 8.08 7.59 2.00
CA HIS A 79 8.22 8.48 3.15
C HIS A 79 8.59 7.66 4.38
N ALA A 80 9.05 8.32 5.44
CA ALA A 80 9.28 7.65 6.70
C ALA A 80 7.95 7.12 7.26
N VAL A 81 7.99 6.00 7.96
CA VAL A 81 6.75 5.43 8.54
C VAL A 81 6.13 6.33 9.61
N THR A 82 6.90 7.29 10.11
CA THR A 82 6.42 8.28 11.08
C THR A 82 5.79 9.50 10.42
N ASP A 83 5.90 9.64 9.11
CA ASP A 83 5.29 10.75 8.37
C ASP A 83 3.82 10.45 8.11
N THR A 84 2.98 10.82 9.06
CA THR A 84 1.56 10.49 9.01
C THR A 84 0.69 11.62 8.48
N ASP A 85 1.28 12.76 8.15
CA ASP A 85 0.55 13.94 7.63
C ASP A 85 1.31 14.50 6.43
N CYS A 86 0.92 14.06 5.25
CA CYS A 86 1.49 14.46 3.98
C CYS A 86 0.43 15.08 3.06
N TRP A 87 -0.59 15.71 3.66
CA TRP A 87 -1.71 16.33 2.93
C TRP A 87 -2.52 15.30 2.14
N GLN A 88 -2.52 14.05 2.62
CA GLN A 88 -3.23 12.96 1.95
C GLN A 88 -4.73 13.03 2.22
N ASP A 89 -5.49 12.65 1.19
CA ASP A 89 -6.95 12.54 1.30
C ASP A 89 -7.37 11.17 1.80
N TYR A 90 -6.56 10.15 1.52
CA TYR A 90 -6.86 8.76 1.89
C TYR A 90 -5.64 8.08 2.47
N GLU A 91 -5.90 7.09 3.33
CA GLU A 91 -4.87 6.21 3.87
C GLU A 91 -5.30 4.77 3.67
N TYR A 92 -4.34 3.94 3.27
CA TYR A 92 -4.52 2.50 3.13
C TYR A 92 -3.55 1.83 4.11
N HIS A 93 -4.10 1.01 5.00
CA HIS A 93 -3.33 0.29 6.00
C HIS A 93 -3.39 -1.18 5.66
N VAL A 94 -2.27 -1.73 5.17
CA VAL A 94 -2.20 -3.09 4.65
C VAL A 94 -1.63 -4.02 5.72
N TYR A 95 -2.44 -4.97 6.13
CA TYR A 95 -2.07 -6.02 7.07
C TYR A 95 -2.04 -7.37 6.34
N GLU A 96 -1.58 -8.39 7.02
CA GLU A 96 -1.45 -9.72 6.42
C GLU A 96 -2.75 -10.24 5.79
N ASN A 97 -3.88 -9.93 6.40
CA ASN A 97 -5.18 -10.49 6.01
C ASN A 97 -6.27 -9.46 5.75
N LYS A 98 -5.93 -8.17 5.73
CA LYS A 98 -6.93 -7.12 5.52
C LYS A 98 -6.29 -5.81 5.09
N VAL A 99 -7.11 -4.95 4.51
CA VAL A 99 -6.76 -3.55 4.24
C VAL A 99 -7.80 -2.67 4.92
N VAL A 100 -7.33 -1.69 5.69
CA VAL A 100 -8.19 -0.68 6.31
C VAL A 100 -8.02 0.62 5.54
N ILE A 101 -9.13 1.17 5.07
CA ILE A 101 -9.13 2.42 4.30
C ILE A 101 -9.66 3.53 5.21
N LYS A 102 -8.91 4.64 5.28
CA LYS A 102 -9.30 5.81 6.06
C LYS A 102 -9.32 7.04 5.19
N ASN A 103 -10.24 7.93 5.49
CA ASN A 103 -10.30 9.25 4.87
C ASN A 103 -10.08 10.30 5.96
N PRO A 104 -8.81 10.68 6.23
CA PRO A 104 -8.50 11.59 7.33
C PRO A 104 -9.03 13.01 7.11
N SER A 105 -9.36 13.37 5.87
CA SER A 105 -9.94 14.69 5.58
C SER A 105 -11.45 14.75 5.85
N GLU A 106 -12.09 13.61 6.08
CA GLU A 106 -13.53 13.57 6.34
C GLU A 106 -13.80 13.89 7.79
N VAL A 107 -14.71 14.85 8.01
CA VAL A 107 -15.12 15.25 9.34
C VAL A 107 -16.42 14.52 9.68
N ILE A 108 -16.40 13.79 10.79
CA ILE A 108 -17.57 13.04 11.27
C ILE A 108 -18.14 13.76 12.49
N PHE A 109 -19.41 14.05 12.43
CA PHE A 109 -20.13 14.72 13.51
C PHE A 109 -21.10 13.78 14.20
#